data_bee259af394135c43e419738bff78e39
#
_entry.id   bee259af394135c43e419738bff78e39
#
_cell.length_a   1.000
_cell.length_b   1.000
_cell.length_c   1.000
_cell.angle_alpha   90.00
_cell.angle_beta   90.00
_cell.angle_gamma   90.00
#
_symmetry.space_group_name_H-M   'P 1'
#
loop_
_entity.id
_entity.type
_entity.pdbx_description
1 polymer ?
#
loop_
_entity_poly.entity_id
_entity_poly.type
_entity_poly.pdbx_seq_one_letter_code
_entity_poly.pdbx_strand_id
1 'polypeptide(L)'
;LQQGGPYVQLAAKATLELLTIHLCTQFEPKNFNTLPEDLERRAIARRLLEYVEEHYASKLTLEDLADYAQYNRTYVSTLFKQIVGINFHEYLTRVRFQHALNDLAITNDNLTDIALRNGFADLKTFNARFRATLQRTPAEYRASLSPDRVVDGMTRRFLAPDDPILQKKLAEYTHIGML
;
A
#
# COMPACT_ATOMS: atom_id res chain seq x y z
N LEU A 1 -27.02 -16.15 -5.99
CA LEU A 1 -25.85 -15.45 -6.51
C LEU A 1 -24.63 -16.17 -5.98
N GLN A 2 -23.99 -17.01 -6.84
CA GLN A 2 -22.85 -17.85 -6.51
C GLN A 2 -21.67 -16.98 -6.08
N GLN A 3 -21.17 -17.22 -4.88
CA GLN A 3 -19.92 -16.67 -4.37
C GLN A 3 -18.77 -17.24 -5.21
N GLY A 4 -18.07 -16.38 -5.95
CA GLY A 4 -16.91 -16.77 -6.72
C GLY A 4 -15.83 -17.36 -5.83
N GLY A 5 -15.42 -18.58 -6.09
CA GLY A 5 -14.39 -19.29 -5.35
C GLY A 5 -13.01 -18.60 -5.41
N PRO A 6 -12.00 -19.10 -4.70
CA PRO A 6 -10.68 -18.48 -4.58
C PRO A 6 -10.00 -18.22 -5.93
N TYR A 7 -10.31 -19.01 -6.94
CA TYR A 7 -9.82 -18.82 -8.31
C TYR A 7 -10.36 -17.57 -9.00
N VAL A 8 -11.60 -17.13 -8.69
CA VAL A 8 -12.18 -15.90 -9.28
C VAL A 8 -11.47 -14.66 -8.74
N GLN A 9 -11.07 -14.65 -7.47
CA GLN A 9 -10.33 -13.54 -6.89
C GLN A 9 -8.88 -13.49 -7.40
N LEU A 10 -8.24 -14.65 -7.58
CA LEU A 10 -6.91 -14.75 -8.18
C LEU A 10 -6.94 -14.29 -9.64
N ALA A 11 -7.94 -14.73 -10.40
CA ALA A 11 -8.14 -14.31 -11.78
C ALA A 11 -8.41 -12.80 -11.88
N ALA A 12 -9.25 -12.24 -11.00
CA ALA A 12 -9.53 -10.81 -10.96
C ALA A 12 -8.27 -9.99 -10.64
N LYS A 13 -7.44 -10.46 -9.70
CA LYS A 13 -6.17 -9.83 -9.37
C LYS A 13 -5.18 -9.89 -10.54
N ALA A 14 -5.00 -11.05 -11.14
CA ALA A 14 -4.14 -11.22 -12.31
C ALA A 14 -4.60 -10.35 -13.49
N THR A 15 -5.91 -10.27 -13.71
CA THR A 15 -6.50 -9.41 -14.74
C THR A 15 -6.25 -7.93 -14.46
N LEU A 16 -6.35 -7.51 -13.18
CA LEU A 16 -6.07 -6.13 -12.78
C LEU A 16 -4.59 -5.79 -12.95
N GLU A 17 -3.69 -6.70 -12.60
CA GLU A 17 -2.24 -6.53 -12.79
C GLU A 17 -1.89 -6.45 -14.28
N LEU A 18 -2.44 -7.34 -15.11
CA LEU A 18 -2.27 -7.29 -16.56
C LEU A 18 -2.86 -6.02 -17.18
N LEU A 19 -4.01 -5.57 -16.71
CA LEU A 19 -4.63 -4.32 -17.14
C LEU A 19 -3.74 -3.13 -16.77
N THR A 20 -3.17 -3.13 -15.56
CA THR A 20 -2.25 -2.08 -15.12
C THR A 20 -0.99 -2.06 -15.96
N ILE A 21 -0.39 -3.22 -16.24
CA ILE A 21 0.78 -3.34 -17.11
C ILE A 21 0.42 -2.86 -18.52
N HIS A 22 -0.72 -3.29 -19.07
CA HIS A 22 -1.20 -2.89 -20.39
C HIS A 22 -1.45 -1.39 -20.47
N LEU A 23 -2.11 -0.81 -19.48
CA LEU A 23 -2.29 0.65 -19.38
C LEU A 23 -0.95 1.38 -19.30
N CYS A 24 -0.01 0.92 -18.48
CA CYS A 24 1.31 1.53 -18.37
C CYS A 24 2.12 1.43 -19.67
N THR A 25 1.95 0.36 -20.46
CA THR A 25 2.63 0.18 -21.76
C THR A 25 1.95 0.93 -22.90
N GLN A 26 0.63 1.05 -22.89
CA GLN A 26 -0.15 1.79 -23.91
C GLN A 26 -0.08 3.30 -23.69
N PHE A 27 -0.04 3.73 -22.45
CA PHE A 27 0.17 5.12 -22.06
C PHE A 27 1.65 5.39 -21.77
N GLU A 28 2.56 4.89 -22.64
CA GLU A 28 3.86 5.56 -22.73
C GLU A 28 3.58 7.03 -23.04
N PRO A 29 3.93 7.94 -22.13
CA PRO A 29 3.75 9.36 -22.38
C PRO A 29 4.61 9.73 -23.58
N LYS A 30 3.99 9.76 -24.77
CA LYS A 30 4.61 10.27 -25.97
C LYS A 30 4.99 11.71 -25.67
N ASN A 31 6.27 11.96 -25.49
CA ASN A 31 6.87 13.28 -25.24
C ASN A 31 6.61 13.88 -23.86
N PHE A 32 7.03 13.22 -22.77
CA PHE A 32 7.57 14.02 -21.70
C PHE A 32 8.99 14.43 -22.15
N ASN A 33 9.11 15.62 -22.72
CA ASN A 33 10.32 16.42 -22.56
C ASN A 33 10.43 16.64 -21.04
N THR A 34 10.99 15.66 -20.34
CA THR A 34 11.30 15.79 -18.92
C THR A 34 12.47 16.74 -18.86
N LEU A 35 12.17 18.02 -18.66
CA LEU A 35 13.18 19.00 -18.31
C LEU A 35 13.98 18.42 -17.12
N PRO A 36 15.28 18.66 -17.05
CA PRO A 36 16.10 18.20 -15.92
C PRO A 36 15.47 18.51 -14.54
N GLU A 37 14.82 19.65 -14.42
CA GLU A 37 14.03 20.05 -13.25
C GLU A 37 12.90 19.06 -12.87
N ASP A 38 12.21 18.47 -13.84
CA ASP A 38 11.15 17.50 -13.56
C ASP A 38 11.70 16.17 -13.05
N LEU A 39 12.88 15.78 -13.51
CA LEU A 39 13.57 14.59 -13.02
C LEU A 39 14.03 14.77 -11.57
N GLU A 40 14.60 15.93 -11.25
CA GLU A 40 15.01 16.26 -9.88
C GLU A 40 13.81 16.32 -8.95
N ARG A 41 12.74 17.00 -9.32
CA ARG A 41 11.50 17.08 -8.54
C ARG A 41 10.89 15.71 -8.26
N ARG A 42 10.90 14.81 -9.24
CA ARG A 42 10.42 13.42 -9.08
C ARG A 42 11.34 12.62 -8.16
N ALA A 43 12.66 12.82 -8.25
CA ALA A 43 13.62 12.17 -7.36
C ALA A 43 13.42 12.62 -5.90
N ILE A 44 13.23 13.92 -5.66
CA ILE A 44 12.91 14.45 -4.33
C ILE A 44 11.59 13.85 -3.83
N ALA A 45 10.54 13.86 -4.63
CA ALA A 45 9.27 13.30 -4.24
C ALA A 45 9.35 11.82 -3.89
N ARG A 46 10.09 11.02 -4.66
CA ARG A 46 10.31 9.60 -4.36
C ARG A 46 10.97 9.44 -2.98
N ARG A 47 12.06 10.18 -2.70
CA ARG A 47 12.72 10.16 -1.40
C ARG A 47 11.78 10.54 -0.25
N LEU A 48 10.90 11.53 -0.47
CA LEU A 48 9.90 11.93 0.53
C LEU A 48 8.87 10.83 0.79
N LEU A 49 8.41 10.13 -0.26
CA LEU A 49 7.46 9.02 -0.13
C LEU A 49 8.10 7.83 0.60
N GLU A 50 9.34 7.47 0.26
CA GLU A 50 10.12 6.44 0.95
C GLU A 50 10.30 6.78 2.43
N TYR A 51 10.65 8.04 2.75
CA TYR A 51 10.77 8.50 4.13
C TYR A 51 9.45 8.40 4.90
N VAL A 52 8.31 8.71 4.26
CA VAL A 52 7.00 8.54 4.89
C VAL A 52 6.69 7.07 5.16
N GLU A 53 7.00 6.17 4.23
CA GLU A 53 6.81 4.72 4.41
C GLU A 53 7.68 4.14 5.53
N GLU A 54 8.89 4.65 5.72
CA GLU A 54 9.78 4.21 6.80
C GLU A 54 9.37 4.75 8.18
N HIS A 55 8.70 5.92 8.22
CA HIS A 55 8.45 6.65 9.48
C HIS A 55 6.96 6.85 9.80
N TYR A 56 6.04 6.27 9.01
CA TYR A 56 4.59 6.52 9.13
C TYR A 56 4.03 6.28 10.54
N ALA A 57 4.55 5.31 11.26
CA ALA A 57 4.07 4.94 12.59
C ALA A 57 4.43 5.97 13.67
N SER A 58 5.46 6.78 13.43
CA SER A 58 5.92 7.81 14.36
C SER A 58 5.13 9.12 14.23
N LYS A 59 5.41 10.07 15.13
CA LYS A 59 4.89 11.44 15.00
C LYS A 59 5.63 12.15 13.86
N LEU A 60 5.16 11.96 12.64
CA LEU A 60 5.74 12.57 11.44
C LEU A 60 5.00 13.83 11.04
N THR A 61 5.74 14.92 10.82
CA THR A 61 5.23 16.23 10.43
C THR A 61 5.75 16.66 9.05
N LEU A 62 5.13 17.66 8.47
CA LEU A 62 5.62 18.25 7.21
C LEU A 62 6.97 18.97 7.41
N GLU A 63 7.27 19.43 8.62
CA GLU A 63 8.55 20.01 9.02
C GLU A 63 9.66 18.95 8.92
N ASP A 64 9.42 17.76 9.49
CA ASP A 64 10.38 16.64 9.42
C ASP A 64 10.71 16.27 7.95
N LEU A 65 9.73 16.32 7.06
CA LEU A 65 9.95 16.10 5.63
C LEU A 65 10.79 17.22 4.99
N ALA A 66 10.54 18.46 5.40
CA ALA A 66 11.26 19.62 4.90
C ALA A 66 12.74 19.58 5.33
N ASP A 67 12.99 19.26 6.58
CA ASP A 67 14.34 19.09 7.14
C ASP A 67 15.08 17.92 6.48
N TYR A 68 14.41 16.78 6.31
CA TYR A 68 14.97 15.61 5.61
C TYR A 68 15.37 15.93 4.17
N ALA A 69 14.51 16.66 3.45
CA ALA A 69 14.77 17.01 2.05
C ALA A 69 15.72 18.20 1.90
N GLN A 70 16.01 18.94 2.98
CA GLN A 70 16.78 20.20 2.98
C GLN A 70 16.14 21.30 2.14
N TYR A 71 14.81 21.36 2.16
CA TYR A 71 14.02 22.39 1.51
C TYR A 71 13.10 23.08 2.53
N ASN A 72 12.58 24.26 2.15
CA ASN A 72 11.59 24.90 3.01
C ASN A 72 10.24 24.15 2.97
N ARG A 73 9.48 24.26 4.06
CA ARG A 73 8.18 23.61 4.26
C ARG A 73 7.17 23.92 3.15
N THR A 74 7.14 25.18 2.67
CA THR A 74 6.21 25.58 1.61
C THR A 74 6.50 24.89 0.30
N TYR A 75 7.78 24.76 -0.08
CA TYR A 75 8.20 24.05 -1.26
C TYR A 75 7.82 22.57 -1.18
N VAL A 76 8.15 21.91 -0.06
CA VAL A 76 7.84 20.48 0.14
C VAL A 76 6.33 20.25 0.12
N SER A 77 5.53 21.11 0.76
CA SER A 77 4.06 21.01 0.72
C SER A 77 3.50 21.12 -0.69
N THR A 78 4.01 22.06 -1.47
CA THR A 78 3.57 22.31 -2.85
C THR A 78 3.98 21.16 -3.77
N LEU A 79 5.25 20.74 -3.69
CA LEU A 79 5.81 19.63 -4.46
C LEU A 79 5.04 18.35 -4.19
N PHE A 80 4.82 18.03 -2.89
CA PHE A 80 4.09 16.86 -2.48
C PHE A 80 2.67 16.82 -3.08
N LYS A 81 1.93 17.92 -2.95
CA LYS A 81 0.59 18.03 -3.50
C LYS A 81 0.55 17.97 -5.03
N GLN A 82 1.53 18.54 -5.73
CA GLN A 82 1.61 18.51 -7.19
C GLN A 82 1.88 17.11 -7.72
N ILE A 83 2.77 16.35 -7.07
CA ILE A 83 3.18 15.02 -7.54
C ILE A 83 2.23 13.92 -7.05
N VAL A 84 1.81 13.98 -5.77
CA VAL A 84 0.94 12.96 -5.16
C VAL A 84 -0.55 13.24 -5.37
N GLY A 85 -0.91 14.49 -5.68
CA GLY A 85 -2.30 14.92 -5.90
C GLY A 85 -3.09 15.22 -4.63
N ILE A 86 -2.56 14.86 -3.45
CA ILE A 86 -3.17 15.10 -2.13
C ILE A 86 -2.15 15.73 -1.19
N ASN A 87 -2.62 16.32 -0.08
CA ASN A 87 -1.70 16.88 0.91
C ASN A 87 -1.02 15.78 1.74
N PHE A 88 0.10 16.15 2.38
CA PHE A 88 0.90 15.24 3.19
C PHE A 88 0.12 14.53 4.30
N HIS A 89 -0.73 15.24 5.04
CA HIS A 89 -1.48 14.65 6.15
C HIS A 89 -2.49 13.60 5.68
N GLU A 90 -3.15 13.84 4.56
CA GLU A 90 -4.06 12.87 3.95
C GLU A 90 -3.29 11.65 3.44
N TYR A 91 -2.12 11.86 2.83
CA TYR A 91 -1.26 10.76 2.38
C TYR A 91 -0.78 9.91 3.57
N LEU A 92 -0.21 10.54 4.59
CA LEU A 92 0.24 9.85 5.81
C LEU A 92 -0.90 9.04 6.46
N THR A 93 -2.10 9.61 6.51
CA THR A 93 -3.27 8.91 7.05
C THR A 93 -3.63 7.69 6.21
N ARG A 94 -3.50 7.76 4.88
CA ARG A 94 -3.74 6.62 3.98
C ARG A 94 -2.69 5.53 4.15
N VAL A 95 -1.42 5.89 4.26
CA VAL A 95 -0.33 4.94 4.54
C VAL A 95 -0.59 4.20 5.86
N ARG A 96 -0.83 4.93 6.94
CA ARG A 96 -1.19 4.35 8.24
C ARG A 96 -2.39 3.42 8.18
N PHE A 97 -3.42 3.83 7.45
CA PHE A 97 -4.63 3.03 7.28
C PHE A 97 -4.36 1.74 6.50
N GLN A 98 -3.54 1.80 5.46
CA GLN A 98 -3.13 0.64 4.67
C GLN A 98 -2.40 -0.40 5.53
N HIS A 99 -1.43 0.06 6.33
CA HIS A 99 -0.70 -0.82 7.25
C HIS A 99 -1.63 -1.42 8.33
N ALA A 100 -2.55 -0.62 8.88
CA ALA A 100 -3.53 -1.11 9.85
C ALA A 100 -4.51 -2.12 9.26
N LEU A 101 -4.92 -1.98 7.99
CA LEU A 101 -5.71 -2.98 7.27
C LEU A 101 -4.96 -4.30 7.14
N ASN A 102 -3.68 -4.23 6.83
CA ASN A 102 -2.82 -5.42 6.75
C ASN A 102 -2.72 -6.10 8.13
N ASP A 103 -2.44 -5.35 9.19
CA ASP A 103 -2.37 -5.89 10.56
C ASP A 103 -3.69 -6.56 10.98
N LEU A 104 -4.84 -5.94 10.66
CA LEU A 104 -6.15 -6.53 10.93
C LEU A 104 -6.37 -7.86 10.22
N ALA A 105 -5.77 -8.02 9.04
CA ALA A 105 -5.92 -9.22 8.24
C ALA A 105 -5.01 -10.36 8.67
N ILE A 106 -3.81 -10.05 9.22
CA ILE A 106 -2.78 -11.05 9.51
C ILE A 106 -2.54 -11.30 11.00
N THR A 107 -3.12 -10.49 11.89
CA THR A 107 -2.94 -10.63 13.34
C THR A 107 -4.28 -10.73 14.08
N ASN A 108 -4.23 -11.30 15.28
CA ASN A 108 -5.35 -11.30 16.23
C ASN A 108 -5.18 -10.24 17.33
N ASP A 109 -4.27 -9.28 17.16
CA ASP A 109 -4.00 -8.23 18.12
C ASP A 109 -5.26 -7.39 18.38
N ASN A 110 -5.33 -6.75 19.55
CA ASN A 110 -6.46 -5.89 19.85
C ASN A 110 -6.45 -4.63 18.97
N LEU A 111 -7.63 -4.06 18.75
CA LEU A 111 -7.80 -2.93 17.84
C LEU A 111 -7.07 -1.67 18.31
N THR A 112 -6.90 -1.50 19.62
CA THR A 112 -6.18 -0.36 20.17
C THR A 112 -4.69 -0.45 19.86
N ASP A 113 -4.09 -1.64 20.02
CA ASP A 113 -2.67 -1.86 19.74
C ASP A 113 -2.38 -1.70 18.24
N ILE A 114 -3.26 -2.20 17.38
CA ILE A 114 -3.16 -2.00 15.93
C ILE A 114 -3.23 -0.51 15.59
N ALA A 115 -4.18 0.23 16.16
CA ALA A 115 -4.30 1.67 15.90
C ALA A 115 -3.03 2.43 16.31
N LEU A 116 -2.56 2.22 17.55
CA LEU A 116 -1.39 2.92 18.08
C LEU A 116 -0.10 2.55 17.33
N ARG A 117 0.12 1.27 17.07
CA ARG A 117 1.30 0.78 16.32
C ARG A 117 1.38 1.36 14.92
N ASN A 118 0.23 1.60 14.29
CA ASN A 118 0.16 2.20 12.97
C ASN A 118 0.07 3.75 12.99
N GLY A 119 0.38 4.38 14.12
CA GLY A 119 0.53 5.82 14.24
C GLY A 119 -0.78 6.61 14.34
N PHE A 120 -1.92 5.95 14.63
CA PHE A 120 -3.13 6.67 15.01
C PHE A 120 -3.03 7.17 16.44
N ALA A 121 -3.56 8.35 16.71
CA ALA A 121 -3.49 8.94 18.04
C ALA A 121 -4.27 8.14 19.10
N ASP A 122 -5.39 7.55 18.67
CA ASP A 122 -6.28 6.75 19.51
C ASP A 122 -7.20 5.85 18.68
N LEU A 123 -7.88 4.93 19.34
CA LEU A 123 -8.85 4.03 18.73
C LEU A 123 -10.07 4.78 18.14
N LYS A 124 -10.45 5.93 18.70
CA LYS A 124 -11.58 6.74 18.21
C LYS A 124 -11.27 7.30 16.82
N THR A 125 -10.09 7.88 16.64
CA THR A 125 -9.59 8.40 15.35
C THR A 125 -9.48 7.29 14.32
N PHE A 126 -8.95 6.12 14.71
CA PHE A 126 -8.89 4.95 13.87
C PHE A 126 -10.27 4.47 13.40
N ASN A 127 -11.23 4.31 14.33
CA ASN A 127 -12.61 3.93 14.01
C ASN A 127 -13.29 4.94 13.08
N ALA A 128 -13.08 6.24 13.31
CA ALA A 128 -13.63 7.30 12.47
C ALA A 128 -13.10 7.19 11.03
N ARG A 129 -11.79 6.97 10.86
CA ARG A 129 -11.18 6.74 9.54
C ARG A 129 -11.73 5.48 8.87
N PHE A 130 -11.89 4.40 9.61
CA PHE A 130 -12.44 3.15 9.10
C PHE A 130 -13.85 3.32 8.55
N ARG A 131 -14.73 3.98 9.31
CA ARG A 131 -16.11 4.28 8.87
C ARG A 131 -16.13 5.19 7.65
N ALA A 132 -15.28 6.22 7.63
CA ALA A 132 -15.20 7.15 6.50
C ALA A 132 -14.73 6.47 5.21
N THR A 133 -13.86 5.46 5.29
CA THR A 133 -13.25 4.82 4.12
C THR A 133 -14.00 3.57 3.68
N LEU A 134 -14.44 2.71 4.61
CA LEU A 134 -15.03 1.40 4.31
C LEU A 134 -16.49 1.27 4.75
N GLN A 135 -17.07 2.31 5.39
CA GLN A 135 -18.42 2.33 5.97
C GLN A 135 -18.67 1.18 6.97
N ARG A 136 -17.62 0.71 7.61
CA ARG A 136 -17.59 -0.39 8.58
C ARG A 136 -16.69 -0.03 9.75
N THR A 137 -16.81 -0.76 10.84
CA THR A 137 -15.84 -0.71 11.93
C THR A 137 -14.67 -1.68 11.68
N PRO A 138 -13.50 -1.48 12.31
CA PRO A 138 -12.40 -2.44 12.26
C PRO A 138 -12.79 -3.85 12.71
N ALA A 139 -13.66 -3.97 13.73
CA ALA A 139 -14.15 -5.24 14.21
C ALA A 139 -15.03 -5.97 13.19
N GLU A 140 -15.96 -5.25 12.53
CA GLU A 140 -16.80 -5.80 11.46
C GLU A 140 -15.95 -6.20 10.26
N TYR A 141 -14.92 -5.40 9.91
CA TYR A 141 -13.99 -5.74 8.87
C TYR A 141 -13.24 -7.03 9.17
N ARG A 142 -12.64 -7.15 10.37
CA ARG A 142 -11.96 -8.38 10.82
C ARG A 142 -12.89 -9.58 10.78
N ALA A 143 -14.11 -9.45 11.27
CA ALA A 143 -15.10 -10.53 11.26
C ALA A 143 -15.51 -10.96 9.82
N SER A 144 -15.41 -10.05 8.86
CA SER A 144 -15.68 -10.36 7.43
C SER A 144 -14.52 -11.05 6.70
N LEU A 145 -13.33 -11.11 7.32
CA LEU A 145 -12.19 -11.84 6.77
C LEU A 145 -12.39 -13.33 7.03
N SER A 146 -12.44 -14.14 5.99
CA SER A 146 -12.53 -15.60 6.13
C SER A 146 -11.29 -16.15 6.84
N PRO A 147 -11.42 -17.19 7.70
CA PRO A 147 -10.27 -17.85 8.34
C PRO A 147 -9.20 -18.31 7.35
N ASP A 148 -9.59 -18.75 6.16
CA ASP A 148 -8.68 -19.17 5.09
C ASP A 148 -7.79 -18.01 4.55
N ARG A 149 -8.17 -16.74 4.77
CA ARG A 149 -7.36 -15.59 4.34
C ARG A 149 -6.19 -15.27 5.27
N VAL A 150 -6.21 -15.75 6.49
CA VAL A 150 -5.08 -15.63 7.43
C VAL A 150 -3.88 -16.44 6.90
N VAL A 151 -4.16 -17.59 6.26
CA VAL A 151 -3.12 -18.41 5.61
C VAL A 151 -2.55 -17.71 4.37
N ASP A 152 -3.39 -16.99 3.61
CA ASP A 152 -2.95 -16.25 2.41
C ASP A 152 -2.15 -14.98 2.77
N GLY A 153 -2.38 -14.39 3.93
CA GLY A 153 -1.56 -13.29 4.49
C GLY A 153 -0.14 -13.74 4.87
N MET A 154 0.03 -15.00 5.28
CA MET A 154 1.36 -15.60 5.50
C MET A 154 2.11 -15.82 4.19
N THR A 155 1.42 -16.08 3.09
CA THR A 155 2.01 -16.24 1.75
C THR A 155 2.42 -14.91 1.11
N ARG A 156 2.01 -13.77 1.67
CA ARG A 156 2.46 -12.43 1.23
C ARG A 156 3.76 -11.94 1.90
N ARG A 157 4.37 -12.71 2.77
CA ARG A 157 5.81 -12.56 2.96
C ARG A 157 6.44 -12.83 1.60
N PHE A 158 7.20 -11.87 1.11
CA PHE A 158 8.09 -12.09 -0.02
C PHE A 158 8.77 -13.43 0.19
N LEU A 159 8.31 -14.45 -0.52
CA LEU A 159 8.99 -15.73 -0.54
C LEU A 159 10.36 -15.42 -1.12
N ALA A 160 11.40 -15.66 -0.36
CA ALA A 160 12.75 -15.52 -0.88
C ALA A 160 12.87 -16.37 -2.16
N PRO A 161 13.71 -15.97 -3.15
CA PRO A 161 13.84 -16.72 -4.39
C PRO A 161 14.16 -18.21 -4.20
N ASP A 162 14.71 -18.57 -3.06
CA ASP A 162 15.06 -19.94 -2.63
C ASP A 162 14.01 -20.61 -1.74
N ASP A 163 12.86 -19.99 -1.51
CA ASP A 163 11.78 -20.56 -0.71
C ASP A 163 11.26 -21.86 -1.36
N PRO A 164 11.22 -22.99 -0.63
CA PRO A 164 10.81 -24.29 -1.16
C PRO A 164 9.39 -24.30 -1.73
N ILE A 165 8.48 -23.48 -1.19
CA ILE A 165 7.09 -23.39 -1.65
C ILE A 165 7.03 -22.64 -2.99
N LEU A 166 7.82 -21.57 -3.14
CA LEU A 166 7.95 -20.85 -4.40
C LEU A 166 8.56 -21.74 -5.49
N GLN A 167 9.62 -22.45 -5.16
CA GLN A 167 10.30 -23.37 -6.10
C GLN A 167 9.38 -24.52 -6.54
N LYS A 168 8.60 -25.08 -5.63
CA LYS A 168 7.62 -26.12 -5.96
C LYS A 168 6.53 -25.58 -6.91
N LYS A 169 5.99 -24.38 -6.64
CA LYS A 169 4.98 -23.76 -7.52
C LYS A 169 5.55 -23.40 -8.88
N LEU A 170 6.77 -22.88 -8.95
CA LEU A 170 7.42 -22.57 -10.23
C LEU A 170 7.64 -23.86 -11.05
N ALA A 171 8.01 -24.97 -10.42
CA ALA A 171 8.15 -26.28 -11.10
C ALA A 171 6.80 -26.79 -11.64
N GLU A 172 5.70 -26.60 -10.92
CA GLU A 172 4.34 -26.94 -11.37
C GLU A 172 3.92 -26.14 -12.61
N TYR A 173 4.29 -24.84 -12.66
CA TYR A 173 3.97 -23.97 -13.82
C TYR A 173 4.84 -24.27 -15.05
N THR A 174 6.10 -24.70 -14.89
CA THR A 174 6.96 -25.05 -16.01
C THR A 174 6.53 -26.36 -16.69
N HIS A 175 5.84 -27.26 -15.99
CA HIS A 175 5.27 -28.48 -16.58
C HIS A 175 3.97 -28.26 -17.38
N ILE A 176 3.26 -27.16 -17.17
CA ILE A 176 2.01 -26.84 -17.89
C ILE A 176 2.27 -26.15 -19.24
N GLY A 177 3.48 -25.66 -19.47
CA GLY A 177 3.86 -24.94 -20.70
C GLY A 177 4.46 -25.79 -21.81
N MET A 178 4.45 -27.12 -21.70
CA MET A 178 4.97 -28.07 -22.68
C MET A 178 3.90 -29.09 -23.16
N LEU A 179 2.68 -28.62 -23.40
CA LEU A 179 1.67 -29.38 -24.17
C LEU A 179 1.08 -28.51 -25.26
#